data_3a576c2ef4504d9fc137a21b0d02e249
#
_entry.id   3a576c2ef4504d9fc137a21b0d02e249
#
_cell.length_a   1.000
_cell.length_b   1.000
_cell.length_c   1.000
_cell.angle_alpha   90.00
_cell.angle_beta   90.00
_cell.angle_gamma   90.00
#
_symmetry.space_group_name_H-M   'P 1'
#
loop_
_entity.id
_entity.type
_entity.pdbx_description
1 polymer ?
#
loop_
_entity_poly.entity_id
_entity_poly.type
_entity_poly.pdbx_seq_one_letter_code
_entity_poly.pdbx_strand_id
1 'polypeptide(L)'
;MMLKKVVEDYSPDQLIIAWDVSRNTFRSDLYKDYKANRSSSPDSFKIQIPELKKIITGFNIAQVSKENYEADDVLGTLAKKMSSKQNKVYILTGDRDSFQLIDKNINIIYTKKGISETEIIDEKTFKSKYGIEVHQYIEYLALKGDTSDNIPGVPGIGEKTALELLKKYKDIEGIYNHLEELKPKQKENLSNNI
;
A
#
# COMPACT_ATOMS: atom_id res chain seq x y z
N MET A 1 16.59 16.58 -6.67
CA MET A 1 16.74 15.51 -5.66
C MET A 1 15.42 15.36 -4.91
N MET A 2 14.91 14.11 -4.82
CA MET A 2 13.56 13.82 -4.27
C MET A 2 13.37 14.33 -2.84
N LEU A 3 14.25 13.98 -1.89
CA LEU A 3 14.14 14.40 -0.48
C LEU A 3 14.14 15.92 -0.31
N LYS A 4 15.02 16.64 -1.02
CA LYS A 4 15.04 18.11 -0.96
C LYS A 4 13.69 18.69 -1.34
N LYS A 5 13.10 18.21 -2.44
CA LYS A 5 11.78 18.68 -2.89
C LYS A 5 10.68 18.38 -1.88
N VAL A 6 10.69 17.19 -1.26
CA VAL A 6 9.72 16.86 -0.20
C VAL A 6 9.82 17.83 0.98
N VAL A 7 11.04 18.12 1.43
CA VAL A 7 11.24 19.07 2.54
C VAL A 7 10.78 20.48 2.16
N GLU A 8 11.09 20.91 0.93
CA GLU A 8 10.69 22.24 0.42
C GLU A 8 9.17 22.36 0.23
N ASP A 9 8.53 21.33 -0.33
CA ASP A 9 7.09 21.37 -0.65
C ASP A 9 6.20 21.17 0.58
N TYR A 10 6.64 20.36 1.56
CA TYR A 10 5.79 19.95 2.69
C TYR A 10 6.27 20.42 4.05
N SER A 11 7.49 20.93 4.17
CA SER A 11 8.08 21.46 5.42
C SER A 11 7.75 20.61 6.66
N PRO A 12 8.09 19.30 6.66
CA PRO A 12 7.73 18.41 7.75
C PRO A 12 8.53 18.74 9.03
N ASP A 13 7.89 18.68 10.20
CA ASP A 13 8.58 18.81 11.50
C ASP A 13 9.55 17.63 11.73
N GLN A 14 9.20 16.45 11.24
CA GLN A 14 10.03 15.24 11.34
C GLN A 14 9.94 14.44 10.03
N LEU A 15 11.06 13.86 9.64
CA LEU A 15 11.17 12.98 8.49
C LEU A 15 11.82 11.66 8.90
N ILE A 16 11.19 10.55 8.53
CA ILE A 16 11.68 9.19 8.79
C ILE A 16 11.69 8.42 7.49
N ILE A 17 12.75 7.68 7.23
CA ILE A 17 12.86 6.81 6.06
C ILE A 17 12.84 5.35 6.49
N ALA A 18 11.94 4.56 5.94
CA ALA A 18 11.89 3.12 6.13
C ALA A 18 12.64 2.40 5.01
N TRP A 19 13.35 1.34 5.35
CA TRP A 19 14.12 0.52 4.42
C TRP A 19 13.71 -0.94 4.51
N ASP A 20 13.61 -1.58 3.34
CA ASP A 20 13.62 -3.04 3.28
C ASP A 20 14.99 -3.59 3.67
N VAL A 21 15.01 -4.66 4.45
CA VAL A 21 16.23 -5.35 4.86
C VAL A 21 16.56 -6.48 3.89
N SER A 22 15.55 -7.28 3.56
CA SER A 22 15.70 -8.45 2.69
C SER A 22 14.44 -8.67 1.85
N ARG A 23 14.55 -9.59 0.89
CA ARG A 23 13.38 -10.06 0.12
C ARG A 23 12.56 -11.07 0.88
N ASN A 24 13.22 -11.81 1.80
CA ASN A 24 12.56 -12.84 2.59
C ASN A 24 11.93 -12.19 3.81
N THR A 25 10.62 -12.23 3.87
CA THR A 25 9.82 -11.72 4.97
C THR A 25 8.82 -12.80 5.40
N PHE A 26 8.13 -12.59 6.49
CA PHE A 26 7.09 -13.52 6.96
C PHE A 26 6.03 -13.82 5.87
N ARG A 27 5.82 -12.90 4.91
CA ARG A 27 4.90 -13.12 3.79
C ARG A 27 5.38 -14.24 2.86
N SER A 28 6.69 -14.35 2.64
CA SER A 28 7.28 -15.45 1.86
C SER A 28 7.13 -16.81 2.54
N ASP A 29 7.02 -16.81 3.89
CA ASP A 29 6.75 -18.03 4.65
C ASP A 29 5.29 -18.43 4.59
N LEU A 30 4.37 -17.46 4.60
CA LEU A 30 2.94 -17.68 4.48
C LEU A 30 2.52 -18.06 3.06
N TYR A 31 3.11 -17.41 2.04
CA TYR A 31 2.80 -17.63 0.65
C TYR A 31 4.08 -17.69 -0.18
N LYS A 32 4.46 -18.89 -0.63
CA LYS A 32 5.74 -19.15 -1.32
C LYS A 32 5.90 -18.40 -2.65
N ASP A 33 4.79 -18.12 -3.32
CA ASP A 33 4.78 -17.42 -4.60
C ASP A 33 4.73 -15.88 -4.44
N TYR A 34 4.73 -15.37 -3.21
CA TYR A 34 4.74 -13.93 -2.94
C TYR A 34 5.94 -13.25 -3.59
N LYS A 35 5.66 -12.26 -4.46
CA LYS A 35 6.69 -11.53 -5.23
C LYS A 35 7.64 -12.42 -6.06
N ALA A 36 7.29 -13.68 -6.33
CA ALA A 36 8.14 -14.61 -7.09
C ALA A 36 8.40 -14.15 -8.54
N ASN A 37 7.49 -13.36 -9.10
CA ASN A 37 7.60 -12.77 -10.43
C ASN A 37 8.55 -11.56 -10.50
N ARG A 38 9.03 -11.02 -9.37
CA ARG A 38 9.93 -9.86 -9.33
C ARG A 38 11.38 -10.25 -9.61
N SER A 39 12.00 -9.62 -10.61
CA SER A 39 13.44 -9.75 -10.88
C SER A 39 14.30 -9.17 -9.75
N SER A 40 15.57 -9.57 -9.66
CA SER A 40 16.51 -8.97 -8.72
C SER A 40 16.87 -7.54 -9.15
N SER A 41 17.03 -6.65 -8.16
CA SER A 41 17.53 -5.31 -8.44
C SER A 41 18.93 -5.37 -9.06
N PRO A 42 19.24 -4.51 -10.05
CA PRO A 42 20.58 -4.43 -10.63
C PRO A 42 21.66 -4.21 -9.56
N ASP A 43 22.86 -4.76 -9.75
CA ASP A 43 23.94 -4.61 -8.79
C ASP A 43 24.39 -3.15 -8.65
N SER A 44 24.34 -2.38 -9.75
CA SER A 44 24.60 -0.94 -9.73
C SER A 44 23.66 -0.17 -8.78
N PHE A 45 22.41 -0.64 -8.61
CA PHE A 45 21.49 -0.07 -7.64
C PHE A 45 21.87 -0.47 -6.21
N LYS A 46 22.18 -1.77 -5.99
CA LYS A 46 22.54 -2.28 -4.66
C LYS A 46 23.77 -1.56 -4.06
N ILE A 47 24.78 -1.24 -4.89
CA ILE A 47 26.00 -0.52 -4.47
C ILE A 47 25.67 0.91 -3.99
N GLN A 48 24.66 1.55 -4.54
CA GLN A 48 24.28 2.93 -4.21
C GLN A 48 23.56 3.06 -2.87
N ILE A 49 22.86 2.01 -2.41
CA ILE A 49 22.04 2.07 -1.18
C ILE A 49 22.89 2.41 0.07
N PRO A 50 24.06 1.78 0.34
CA PRO A 50 24.86 2.14 1.49
C PRO A 50 25.32 3.60 1.46
N GLU A 51 25.70 4.12 0.29
CA GLU A 51 26.13 5.51 0.15
C GLU A 51 24.95 6.48 0.37
N LEU A 52 23.78 6.13 -0.15
CA LEU A 52 22.56 6.92 0.08
C LEU A 52 22.21 6.96 1.58
N LYS A 53 22.32 5.85 2.30
CA LYS A 53 22.10 5.80 3.75
C LYS A 53 23.06 6.71 4.51
N LYS A 54 24.33 6.75 4.14
CA LYS A 54 25.33 7.67 4.74
C LYS A 54 24.96 9.14 4.51
N ILE A 55 24.56 9.49 3.29
CA ILE A 55 24.12 10.86 2.96
C ILE A 55 22.90 11.25 3.81
N ILE A 56 21.89 10.37 3.92
CA ILE A 56 20.69 10.58 4.74
C ILE A 56 21.05 10.78 6.21
N THR A 57 21.98 9.98 6.74
CA THR A 57 22.51 10.15 8.09
C THR A 57 23.17 11.52 8.27
N GLY A 58 23.93 11.97 7.26
CA GLY A 58 24.56 13.30 7.27
C GLY A 58 23.54 14.46 7.32
N PHE A 59 22.32 14.25 6.83
CA PHE A 59 21.21 15.20 6.96
C PHE A 59 20.46 15.07 8.29
N ASN A 60 20.91 14.23 9.20
CA ASN A 60 20.25 13.95 10.49
C ASN A 60 18.80 13.43 10.33
N ILE A 61 18.51 12.72 9.25
CA ILE A 61 17.20 12.12 9.00
C ILE A 61 17.18 10.72 9.61
N ALA A 62 16.14 10.44 10.42
CA ALA A 62 15.96 9.14 11.04
C ALA A 62 15.71 8.05 9.98
N GLN A 63 16.38 6.92 10.14
CA GLN A 63 16.26 5.77 9.27
C GLN A 63 15.86 4.55 10.07
N VAL A 64 14.89 3.79 9.61
CA VAL A 64 14.36 2.62 10.32
C VAL A 64 14.22 1.44 9.37
N SER A 65 14.40 0.27 9.91
CA SER A 65 14.17 -1.01 9.23
C SER A 65 13.89 -2.10 10.26
N LYS A 66 13.26 -3.19 9.84
CA LYS A 66 12.99 -4.32 10.72
C LYS A 66 13.21 -5.61 9.94
N GLU A 67 14.04 -6.52 10.50
CA GLU A 67 14.22 -7.86 9.93
C GLU A 67 12.89 -8.60 9.89
N ASN A 68 12.69 -9.40 8.86
CA ASN A 68 11.50 -10.18 8.57
C ASN A 68 10.24 -9.36 8.21
N TYR A 69 10.37 -8.04 8.09
CA TYR A 69 9.29 -7.14 7.69
C TYR A 69 9.70 -6.29 6.49
N GLU A 70 8.71 -5.85 5.72
CA GLU A 70 8.92 -4.91 4.62
C GLU A 70 8.91 -3.45 5.12
N ALA A 71 9.47 -2.54 4.33
CA ALA A 71 9.42 -1.11 4.64
C ALA A 71 7.99 -0.62 4.87
N ASP A 72 7.01 -1.16 4.13
CA ASP A 72 5.60 -0.81 4.26
C ASP A 72 5.00 -1.19 5.61
N ASP A 73 5.43 -2.31 6.22
CA ASP A 73 5.03 -2.70 7.58
C ASP A 73 5.56 -1.70 8.61
N VAL A 74 6.81 -1.26 8.41
CA VAL A 74 7.45 -0.27 9.26
C VAL A 74 6.75 1.08 9.14
N LEU A 75 6.47 1.52 7.90
CA LEU A 75 5.72 2.75 7.62
C LEU A 75 4.33 2.73 8.27
N GLY A 76 3.58 1.67 8.06
CA GLY A 76 2.24 1.51 8.65
C GLY A 76 2.27 1.53 10.17
N THR A 77 3.23 0.82 10.77
CA THR A 77 3.42 0.78 12.22
C THR A 77 3.74 2.15 12.79
N LEU A 78 4.68 2.87 12.17
CA LEU A 78 5.07 4.21 12.62
C LEU A 78 3.91 5.20 12.43
N ALA A 79 3.25 5.18 11.27
CA ALA A 79 2.13 6.05 11.00
C ALA A 79 1.03 5.91 12.05
N LYS A 80 0.63 4.67 12.36
CA LYS A 80 -0.40 4.40 13.39
C LYS A 80 0.05 4.79 14.80
N LYS A 81 1.33 4.62 15.16
CA LYS A 81 1.84 5.00 16.48
C LYS A 81 2.03 6.51 16.66
N MET A 82 2.40 7.22 15.59
CA MET A 82 2.73 8.64 15.67
C MET A 82 1.54 9.54 15.34
N SER A 83 0.52 9.03 14.67
CA SER A 83 -0.67 9.82 14.35
C SER A 83 -1.51 10.13 15.61
N SER A 84 -1.97 11.35 15.71
CA SER A 84 -2.87 11.81 16.79
C SER A 84 -3.67 13.02 16.32
N LYS A 85 -4.52 13.57 17.19
CA LYS A 85 -5.22 14.84 16.90
C LYS A 85 -4.24 16.01 16.67
N GLN A 86 -3.08 15.98 17.31
CA GLN A 86 -2.03 17.01 17.21
C GLN A 86 -1.02 16.72 16.11
N ASN A 87 -0.83 15.43 15.75
CA ASN A 87 0.19 15.00 14.81
C ASN A 87 -0.45 14.38 13.57
N LYS A 88 -0.37 15.07 12.44
CA LYS A 88 -0.71 14.50 11.15
C LYS A 88 0.50 13.77 10.56
N VAL A 89 0.27 12.58 10.04
CA VAL A 89 1.28 11.78 9.38
C VAL A 89 1.01 11.74 7.88
N TYR A 90 2.06 11.95 7.10
CA TYR A 90 2.04 11.83 5.66
C TYR A 90 2.99 10.71 5.24
N ILE A 91 2.49 9.70 4.56
CA ILE A 91 3.30 8.62 4.00
C ILE A 91 3.57 8.96 2.54
N LEU A 92 4.84 9.17 2.18
CA LEU A 92 5.26 9.38 0.79
C LEU A 92 5.56 8.02 0.16
N THR A 93 4.77 7.63 -0.82
CA THR A 93 4.93 6.35 -1.50
C THR A 93 4.38 6.38 -2.93
N GLY A 94 4.91 5.49 -3.78
CA GLY A 94 4.31 5.15 -5.08
C GLY A 94 3.45 3.90 -5.03
N ASP A 95 3.32 3.28 -3.86
CA ASP A 95 2.55 2.05 -3.67
C ASP A 95 1.12 2.37 -3.20
N ARG A 96 0.14 1.88 -3.97
CA ARG A 96 -1.28 2.06 -3.66
C ARG A 96 -1.74 1.23 -2.47
N ASP A 97 -1.03 0.16 -2.13
CA ASP A 97 -1.41 -0.67 -0.99
C ASP A 97 -1.37 0.10 0.32
N SER A 98 -0.54 1.14 0.38
CA SER A 98 -0.52 2.09 1.51
C SER A 98 -1.84 2.86 1.70
N PHE A 99 -2.76 2.87 0.73
CA PHE A 99 -4.05 3.54 0.89
C PHE A 99 -4.90 2.94 2.01
N GLN A 100 -4.68 1.66 2.36
CA GLN A 100 -5.30 1.03 3.52
C GLN A 100 -4.98 1.71 4.86
N LEU A 101 -3.92 2.52 4.91
CA LEU A 101 -3.46 3.20 6.13
C LEU A 101 -4.15 4.55 6.35
N ILE A 102 -4.83 5.08 5.34
CA ILE A 102 -5.48 6.39 5.39
C ILE A 102 -6.50 6.42 6.53
N ASP A 103 -6.44 7.49 7.31
CA ASP A 103 -7.47 7.83 8.28
C ASP A 103 -7.47 9.36 8.50
N LYS A 104 -8.29 9.86 9.44
CA LYS A 104 -8.40 11.30 9.74
C LYS A 104 -7.08 12.00 10.06
N ASN A 105 -6.02 11.27 10.45
CA ASN A 105 -4.71 11.79 10.83
C ASN A 105 -3.57 11.24 9.97
N ILE A 106 -3.83 10.28 9.09
CA ILE A 106 -2.86 9.68 8.17
C ILE A 106 -3.29 9.92 6.74
N ASN A 107 -2.46 10.61 5.98
CA ASN A 107 -2.67 10.87 4.56
C ASN A 107 -1.51 10.27 3.75
N ILE A 108 -1.77 9.96 2.48
CA ILE A 108 -0.74 9.47 1.56
C ILE A 108 -0.35 10.59 0.60
N ILE A 109 0.94 10.85 0.47
CA ILE A 109 1.49 11.61 -0.66
C ILE A 109 1.85 10.61 -1.74
N TYR A 110 0.93 10.40 -2.66
CA TYR A 110 1.08 9.43 -3.74
C TYR A 110 1.89 10.01 -4.89
N THR A 111 2.94 9.31 -5.29
CA THR A 111 3.80 9.72 -6.42
C THR A 111 3.30 9.06 -7.71
N LYS A 112 2.77 9.85 -8.64
CA LYS A 112 2.26 9.37 -9.94
C LYS A 112 3.39 9.18 -10.95
N LYS A 113 4.29 10.16 -11.01
CA LYS A 113 5.42 10.15 -11.95
C LYS A 113 6.67 10.68 -11.23
N GLY A 114 7.28 9.79 -10.44
CA GLY A 114 8.34 10.21 -9.52
C GLY A 114 7.83 11.31 -8.59
N ILE A 115 8.71 12.18 -8.12
CA ILE A 115 8.35 13.30 -7.23
C ILE A 115 7.82 14.53 -8.01
N SER A 116 7.89 14.52 -9.33
CA SER A 116 7.44 15.67 -10.15
C SER A 116 5.93 15.82 -10.15
N GLU A 117 5.21 14.73 -9.93
CA GLU A 117 3.75 14.73 -9.87
C GLU A 117 3.28 13.93 -8.65
N THR A 118 2.91 14.65 -7.61
CA THR A 118 2.38 14.06 -6.37
C THR A 118 0.93 14.46 -6.17
N GLU A 119 0.19 13.64 -5.42
CA GLU A 119 -1.17 13.91 -5.03
C GLU A 119 -1.39 13.49 -3.59
N ILE A 120 -2.04 14.35 -2.79
CA ILE A 120 -2.42 13.99 -1.42
C ILE A 120 -3.73 13.22 -1.48
N ILE A 121 -3.70 12.00 -0.96
CA ILE A 121 -4.87 11.13 -0.83
C ILE A 121 -5.24 11.07 0.65
N ASP A 122 -6.32 11.71 1.00
CA ASP A 122 -7.03 11.62 2.27
C ASP A 122 -8.29 10.75 2.12
N GLU A 123 -9.05 10.55 3.20
CA GLU A 123 -10.30 9.75 3.18
C GLU A 123 -11.29 10.26 2.12
N LYS A 124 -11.43 11.58 1.99
CA LYS A 124 -12.36 12.20 1.04
C LYS A 124 -11.92 11.96 -0.41
N THR A 125 -10.65 12.19 -0.70
CA THR A 125 -10.06 11.97 -2.02
C THR A 125 -10.13 10.49 -2.40
N PHE A 126 -9.80 9.60 -1.45
CA PHE A 126 -9.91 8.16 -1.63
C PHE A 126 -11.34 7.75 -1.99
N LYS A 127 -12.32 8.15 -1.17
CA LYS A 127 -13.74 7.85 -1.41
C LYS A 127 -14.23 8.41 -2.75
N SER A 128 -13.80 9.61 -3.13
CA SER A 128 -14.15 10.19 -4.43
C SER A 128 -13.62 9.37 -5.60
N LYS A 129 -12.41 8.79 -5.47
CA LYS A 129 -11.77 8.00 -6.53
C LYS A 129 -12.30 6.58 -6.65
N TYR A 130 -12.46 5.90 -5.53
CA TYR A 130 -12.83 4.47 -5.49
C TYR A 130 -14.33 4.27 -5.27
N GLY A 131 -15.01 5.24 -4.65
CA GLY A 131 -16.43 5.16 -4.31
C GLY A 131 -16.74 4.15 -3.21
N ILE A 132 -15.72 3.72 -2.46
CA ILE A 132 -15.79 2.87 -1.27
C ILE A 132 -15.09 3.57 -0.10
N GLU A 133 -15.27 3.08 1.11
CA GLU A 133 -14.56 3.58 2.30
C GLU A 133 -13.16 2.96 2.41
N VAL A 134 -12.24 3.62 3.11
CA VAL A 134 -10.86 3.15 3.26
C VAL A 134 -10.80 1.75 3.87
N HIS A 135 -11.63 1.43 4.87
CA HIS A 135 -11.64 0.11 5.52
C HIS A 135 -12.01 -1.03 4.56
N GLN A 136 -12.71 -0.74 3.46
CA GLN A 136 -13.06 -1.73 2.42
C GLN A 136 -11.90 -1.99 1.45
N TYR A 137 -10.81 -1.22 1.54
CA TYR A 137 -9.73 -1.31 0.53
C TYR A 137 -8.98 -2.63 0.54
N ILE A 138 -8.77 -3.22 1.72
CA ILE A 138 -8.15 -4.55 1.84
C ILE A 138 -9.01 -5.61 1.15
N GLU A 139 -10.33 -5.56 1.35
CA GLU A 139 -11.28 -6.47 0.70
C GLU A 139 -11.34 -6.26 -0.81
N TYR A 140 -11.23 -5.01 -1.26
CA TYR A 140 -11.10 -4.70 -2.69
C TYR A 140 -9.85 -5.35 -3.29
N LEU A 141 -8.70 -5.26 -2.61
CA LEU A 141 -7.46 -5.90 -3.03
C LEU A 141 -7.59 -7.43 -3.02
N ALA A 142 -8.21 -8.01 -2.01
CA ALA A 142 -8.45 -9.45 -1.92
C ALA A 142 -9.30 -9.96 -3.10
N LEU A 143 -10.36 -9.27 -3.45
CA LEU A 143 -11.22 -9.63 -4.58
C LEU A 143 -10.51 -9.51 -5.94
N LYS A 144 -9.79 -8.42 -6.15
CA LYS A 144 -9.13 -8.09 -7.41
C LYS A 144 -7.81 -8.85 -7.60
N GLY A 145 -7.12 -9.16 -6.50
CA GLY A 145 -5.74 -9.61 -6.48
C GLY A 145 -4.72 -8.50 -6.71
N ASP A 146 -3.45 -8.87 -6.62
CA ASP A 146 -2.31 -8.01 -6.97
C ASP A 146 -1.28 -8.76 -7.79
N THR A 147 -1.23 -8.44 -9.08
CA THR A 147 -0.27 -9.04 -10.02
C THR A 147 1.17 -8.62 -9.74
N SER A 148 1.39 -7.44 -9.12
CA SER A 148 2.74 -6.96 -8.81
C SER A 148 3.37 -7.75 -7.67
N ASP A 149 2.54 -8.23 -6.74
CA ASP A 149 2.94 -9.06 -5.60
C ASP A 149 2.66 -10.55 -5.83
N ASN A 150 2.18 -10.88 -7.03
CA ASN A 150 1.81 -12.25 -7.42
C ASN A 150 0.73 -12.85 -6.50
N ILE A 151 -0.20 -12.01 -6.05
CA ILE A 151 -1.35 -12.43 -5.24
C ILE A 151 -2.55 -12.62 -6.17
N PRO A 152 -3.10 -13.84 -6.28
CA PRO A 152 -4.29 -14.07 -7.06
C PRO A 152 -5.50 -13.44 -6.39
N GLY A 153 -6.36 -12.82 -7.22
CA GLY A 153 -7.70 -12.45 -6.81
C GLY A 153 -8.71 -13.52 -7.23
N VAL A 154 -9.98 -13.20 -7.10
CA VAL A 154 -11.05 -14.06 -7.60
C VAL A 154 -11.09 -14.00 -9.14
N PRO A 155 -10.97 -15.12 -9.84
CA PRO A 155 -11.00 -15.14 -11.31
C PRO A 155 -12.23 -14.39 -11.87
N GLY A 156 -12.01 -13.51 -12.85
CA GLY A 156 -13.07 -12.71 -13.46
C GLY A 156 -13.62 -11.55 -12.64
N ILE A 157 -13.08 -11.31 -11.43
CA ILE A 157 -13.37 -10.14 -10.62
C ILE A 157 -12.19 -9.16 -10.70
N GLY A 158 -12.27 -8.24 -11.65
CA GLY A 158 -11.32 -7.13 -11.74
C GLY A 158 -11.77 -5.91 -10.96
N GLU A 159 -10.99 -4.83 -11.07
CA GLU A 159 -11.17 -3.57 -10.34
C GLU A 159 -12.63 -3.08 -10.32
N LYS A 160 -13.25 -2.92 -11.49
CA LYS A 160 -14.62 -2.39 -11.60
C LYS A 160 -15.64 -3.28 -10.88
N THR A 161 -15.56 -4.59 -11.09
CA THR A 161 -16.48 -5.55 -10.48
C THR A 161 -16.31 -5.60 -8.96
N ALA A 162 -15.07 -5.61 -8.47
CA ALA A 162 -14.79 -5.59 -7.03
C ALA A 162 -15.40 -4.34 -6.35
N LEU A 163 -15.21 -3.15 -6.97
CA LEU A 163 -15.79 -1.92 -6.46
C LEU A 163 -17.33 -1.93 -6.49
N GLU A 164 -17.94 -2.44 -7.57
CA GLU A 164 -19.40 -2.57 -7.67
C GLU A 164 -19.97 -3.50 -6.59
N LEU A 165 -19.33 -4.64 -6.35
CA LEU A 165 -19.73 -5.59 -5.32
C LEU A 165 -19.64 -4.99 -3.91
N LEU A 166 -18.51 -4.37 -3.57
CA LEU A 166 -18.34 -3.75 -2.26
C LEU A 166 -19.27 -2.56 -2.02
N LYS A 167 -19.57 -1.77 -3.03
CA LYS A 167 -20.58 -0.70 -2.94
C LYS A 167 -21.97 -1.24 -2.63
N LYS A 168 -22.34 -2.39 -3.23
CA LYS A 168 -23.67 -2.99 -3.07
C LYS A 168 -23.80 -3.77 -1.76
N TYR A 169 -22.81 -4.59 -1.43
CA TYR A 169 -22.90 -5.57 -0.34
C TYR A 169 -22.04 -5.20 0.88
N LYS A 170 -21.29 -4.10 0.82
CA LYS A 170 -20.47 -3.47 1.88
C LYS A 170 -19.14 -4.17 2.15
N ASP A 171 -19.11 -5.47 2.30
CA ASP A 171 -17.95 -6.27 2.65
C ASP A 171 -17.99 -7.65 1.96
N ILE A 172 -16.90 -8.40 2.08
CA ILE A 172 -16.80 -9.74 1.50
C ILE A 172 -17.85 -10.68 2.09
N GLU A 173 -18.13 -10.61 3.38
CA GLU A 173 -19.16 -11.41 4.01
C GLU A 173 -20.54 -11.11 3.43
N GLY A 174 -20.85 -9.84 3.23
CA GLY A 174 -22.08 -9.41 2.55
C GLY A 174 -22.18 -9.93 1.12
N ILE A 175 -21.08 -9.98 0.38
CA ILE A 175 -21.06 -10.56 -0.98
C ILE A 175 -21.38 -12.05 -0.92
N TYR A 176 -20.75 -12.80 0.01
CA TYR A 176 -21.00 -14.24 0.15
C TYR A 176 -22.42 -14.57 0.64
N ASN A 177 -23.01 -13.73 1.48
CA ASN A 177 -24.41 -13.87 1.93
C ASN A 177 -25.44 -13.63 0.81
N HIS A 178 -25.01 -13.02 -0.33
CA HIS A 178 -25.89 -12.67 -1.46
C HIS A 178 -25.42 -13.31 -2.78
N LEU A 179 -24.72 -14.44 -2.75
CA LEU A 179 -24.23 -15.14 -3.94
C LEU A 179 -25.32 -15.44 -4.96
N GLU A 180 -26.55 -15.73 -4.50
CA GLU A 180 -27.70 -16.04 -5.35
C GLU A 180 -28.15 -14.85 -6.22
N GLU A 181 -27.82 -13.62 -5.82
CA GLU A 181 -28.13 -12.41 -6.59
C GLU A 181 -27.10 -12.09 -7.68
N LEU A 182 -25.98 -12.79 -7.69
CA LEU A 182 -24.87 -12.52 -8.61
C LEU A 182 -25.09 -13.21 -9.95
N LYS A 183 -24.39 -12.71 -10.96
CA LYS A 183 -24.33 -13.38 -12.27
C LYS A 183 -23.77 -14.81 -12.09
N PRO A 184 -24.24 -15.80 -12.85
CA PRO A 184 -23.83 -17.20 -12.67
C PRO A 184 -22.32 -17.41 -12.61
N LYS A 185 -21.57 -16.73 -13.50
CA LYS A 185 -20.10 -16.81 -13.55
C LYS A 185 -19.41 -16.20 -12.34
N GLN A 186 -19.95 -15.09 -11.81
CA GLN A 186 -19.41 -14.45 -10.59
C GLN A 186 -19.66 -15.33 -9.37
N LYS A 187 -20.88 -15.87 -9.24
CA LYS A 187 -21.24 -16.81 -8.18
C LYS A 187 -20.32 -18.04 -8.20
N GLU A 188 -20.15 -18.69 -9.37
CA GLU A 188 -19.27 -19.83 -9.53
C GLU A 188 -17.83 -19.50 -9.08
N ASN A 189 -17.27 -18.39 -9.58
CA ASN A 189 -15.90 -18.00 -9.28
C ASN A 189 -15.68 -17.67 -7.81
N LEU A 190 -16.61 -16.95 -7.17
CA LEU A 190 -16.55 -16.67 -5.73
C LEU A 190 -16.67 -17.98 -4.92
N SER A 191 -17.62 -18.86 -5.23
CA SER A 191 -17.81 -20.12 -4.50
C SER A 191 -16.60 -21.05 -4.56
N ASN A 192 -15.80 -20.97 -5.63
CA ASN A 192 -14.59 -21.78 -5.82
C ASN A 192 -13.33 -21.15 -5.20
N ASN A 193 -13.42 -19.98 -4.62
CA ASN A 193 -12.27 -19.21 -4.10
C ASN A 193 -12.60 -18.64 -2.69
N ILE A 194 -13.09 -19.51 -1.82
CA ILE A 194 -13.38 -19.22 -0.40
C ILE A 194 -12.09 -19.37 0.41
#